data_5ff64623a8ee3fd3b7aaaa2c107bb095
#
_entry.id   5ff64623a8ee3fd3b7aaaa2c107bb095
#
_cell.length_a   1.000
_cell.length_b   1.000
_cell.length_c   1.000
_cell.angle_alpha   90.00
_cell.angle_beta   90.00
_cell.angle_gamma   90.00
#
_symmetry.space_group_name_H-M   'P 1'
#
loop_
_entity.id
_entity.type
_entity.pdbx_description
1 polymer ?
#
loop_
_entity_poly.entity_id
_entity_poly.type
_entity_poly.pdbx_seq_one_letter_code
_entity_poly.pdbx_strand_id
1 'polypeptide(L)'
;MDQACLKATLENTNSIFEFILQLKNIPRSGWQKKLGIVHPESVADHAYSVAAIAMILSDVKKLNSEKTLKMAILHDLAESIIGDLTPDDGPRSQKIKLENTAMKKIISALDTKIQKQYWSLWMEYQKGISKEAKLLHQVDKLEMALQANEYKKSGHSKQKLTQFFDSAKDRKS
;
A
#
# COMPACT_ATOMS: atom_id res chain seq x y z
N MET A 1 15.53 23.02 -14.05
CA MET A 1 14.46 23.56 -13.20
C MET A 1 15.12 24.58 -12.31
N ASP A 2 14.70 25.87 -12.37
CA ASP A 2 15.30 26.90 -11.56
C ASP A 2 14.87 26.79 -10.08
N GLN A 3 15.60 27.46 -9.18
CA GLN A 3 15.33 27.38 -7.74
C GLN A 3 13.96 27.94 -7.35
N ALA A 4 13.42 28.91 -8.09
CA ALA A 4 12.10 29.48 -7.81
C ALA A 4 10.99 28.48 -8.17
N CYS A 5 11.10 27.80 -9.31
CA CYS A 5 10.17 26.73 -9.73
C CYS A 5 10.22 25.53 -8.75
N LEU A 6 11.43 25.12 -8.30
CA LEU A 6 11.56 24.08 -7.30
C LEU A 6 10.92 24.48 -5.97
N LYS A 7 11.12 25.71 -5.51
CA LYS A 7 10.54 26.24 -4.26
C LYS A 7 9.02 26.27 -4.34
N ALA A 8 8.44 26.82 -5.41
CA ALA A 8 6.99 26.85 -5.60
C ALA A 8 6.38 25.44 -5.70
N THR A 9 7.07 24.50 -6.36
CA THR A 9 6.64 23.11 -6.41
C THR A 9 6.67 22.47 -5.03
N LEU A 10 7.71 22.71 -4.25
CA LEU A 10 7.83 22.18 -2.88
C LEU A 10 6.76 22.77 -1.96
N GLU A 11 6.49 24.08 -2.02
CA GLU A 11 5.43 24.73 -1.21
C GLU A 11 4.05 24.12 -1.49
N ASN A 12 3.73 23.83 -2.75
CA ASN A 12 2.45 23.22 -3.14
C ASN A 12 2.36 21.72 -2.85
N THR A 13 3.50 21.00 -2.79
CA THR A 13 3.54 19.54 -2.59
C THR A 13 3.94 19.12 -1.19
N ASN A 14 4.30 20.05 -0.31
CA ASN A 14 4.73 19.74 1.07
C ASN A 14 3.74 18.82 1.79
N SER A 15 2.43 19.05 1.62
CA SER A 15 1.40 18.25 2.26
C SER A 15 1.40 16.78 1.80
N ILE A 16 1.68 16.48 0.52
CA ILE A 16 1.74 15.10 0.04
C ILE A 16 3.00 14.39 0.53
N PHE A 17 4.12 15.11 0.63
CA PHE A 17 5.34 14.55 1.19
C PHE A 17 5.18 14.22 2.68
N GLU A 18 4.46 15.03 3.44
CA GLU A 18 4.11 14.73 4.83
C GLU A 18 3.30 13.43 4.95
N PHE A 19 2.30 13.20 4.10
CA PHE A 19 1.55 11.95 4.07
C PHE A 19 2.44 10.75 3.72
N ILE A 20 3.36 10.89 2.76
CA ILE A 20 4.32 9.83 2.43
C ILE A 20 5.22 9.51 3.63
N LEU A 21 5.75 10.53 4.30
CA LEU A 21 6.60 10.34 5.48
C LEU A 21 5.84 9.75 6.67
N GLN A 22 4.55 10.07 6.81
CA GLN A 22 3.71 9.56 7.88
C GLN A 22 3.56 8.03 7.84
N LEU A 23 3.59 7.40 6.65
CA LEU A 23 3.52 5.94 6.53
C LEU A 23 4.63 5.21 7.29
N LYS A 24 5.78 5.87 7.51
CA LYS A 24 6.90 5.31 8.30
C LYS A 24 6.56 5.18 9.79
N ASN A 25 5.57 5.92 10.27
CA ASN A 25 5.15 5.94 11.67
C ASN A 25 3.89 5.09 11.92
N ILE A 26 3.32 4.49 10.87
CA ILE A 26 2.11 3.68 10.97
C ILE A 26 2.52 2.21 10.99
N PRO A 27 2.36 1.52 12.13
CA PRO A 27 2.67 0.10 12.22
C PRO A 27 1.61 -0.72 11.49
N ARG A 28 1.99 -1.83 10.88
CA ARG A 28 1.06 -2.82 10.32
C ARG A 28 0.25 -3.47 11.46
N SER A 29 -0.99 -3.01 11.61
CA SER A 29 -1.88 -3.34 12.74
C SER A 29 -2.18 -4.83 12.87
N GLY A 30 -2.20 -5.56 11.76
CA GLY A 30 -2.42 -7.01 11.76
C GLY A 30 -1.39 -7.77 12.58
N TRP A 31 -0.12 -7.37 12.51
CA TRP A 31 0.94 -7.99 13.30
C TRP A 31 0.84 -7.67 14.79
N GLN A 32 0.48 -6.43 15.12
CA GLN A 32 0.27 -6.03 16.51
C GLN A 32 -0.91 -6.78 17.14
N LYS A 33 -2.08 -6.73 16.48
CA LYS A 33 -3.33 -7.29 17.02
C LYS A 33 -3.30 -8.81 17.15
N LYS A 34 -2.74 -9.49 16.14
CA LYS A 34 -2.81 -10.97 16.06
C LYS A 34 -1.60 -11.68 16.65
N LEU A 35 -0.43 -11.08 16.57
CA LEU A 35 0.82 -11.67 17.07
C LEU A 35 1.34 -11.01 18.33
N GLY A 36 0.86 -9.80 18.68
CA GLY A 36 1.38 -9.04 19.81
C GLY A 36 2.79 -8.48 19.56
N ILE A 37 3.18 -8.29 18.29
CA ILE A 37 4.48 -7.70 17.96
C ILE A 37 4.45 -6.23 18.34
N VAL A 38 5.35 -5.81 19.22
CA VAL A 38 5.38 -4.42 19.73
C VAL A 38 5.86 -3.45 18.66
N HIS A 39 6.87 -3.84 17.90
CA HIS A 39 7.46 -3.05 16.83
C HIS A 39 7.40 -3.84 15.50
N PRO A 40 6.24 -3.95 14.86
CA PRO A 40 6.15 -4.59 13.55
C PRO A 40 6.70 -3.65 12.47
N GLU A 41 6.82 -4.17 11.25
CA GLU A 41 7.06 -3.33 10.08
C GLU A 41 6.05 -2.16 10.01
N SER A 42 6.45 -1.07 9.40
CA SER A 42 5.56 0.05 9.07
C SER A 42 4.82 -0.20 7.74
N VAL A 43 3.77 0.58 7.48
CA VAL A 43 3.12 0.61 6.17
C VAL A 43 4.11 1.02 5.07
N ALA A 44 5.08 1.89 5.37
CA ALA A 44 6.12 2.27 4.40
C ALA A 44 7.07 1.10 4.06
N ASP A 45 7.47 0.27 5.04
CA ASP A 45 8.31 -0.92 4.80
C ASP A 45 7.58 -1.93 3.91
N HIS A 46 6.31 -2.20 4.22
CA HIS A 46 5.42 -3.01 3.41
C HIS A 46 5.29 -2.47 1.99
N ALA A 47 4.92 -1.19 1.83
CA ALA A 47 4.73 -0.57 0.52
C ALA A 47 6.00 -0.62 -0.34
N TYR A 48 7.18 -0.43 0.26
CA TYR A 48 8.46 -0.58 -0.44
C TYR A 48 8.66 -2.02 -0.94
N SER A 49 8.44 -3.01 -0.09
CA SER A 49 8.61 -4.43 -0.42
C SER A 49 7.64 -4.86 -1.52
N VAL A 50 6.36 -4.46 -1.41
CA VAL A 50 5.34 -4.69 -2.45
C VAL A 50 5.75 -4.04 -3.77
N ALA A 51 6.22 -2.79 -3.76
CA ALA A 51 6.63 -2.09 -4.98
C ALA A 51 7.81 -2.78 -5.66
N ALA A 52 8.83 -3.20 -4.89
CA ALA A 52 10.01 -3.88 -5.43
C ALA A 52 9.64 -5.25 -6.04
N ILE A 53 8.83 -6.05 -5.36
CA ILE A 53 8.37 -7.35 -5.86
C ILE A 53 7.48 -7.16 -7.10
N ALA A 54 6.54 -6.21 -7.06
CA ALA A 54 5.64 -5.93 -8.16
C ALA A 54 6.37 -5.46 -9.42
N MET A 55 7.41 -4.63 -9.28
CA MET A 55 8.28 -4.20 -10.38
C MET A 55 8.92 -5.42 -11.06
N ILE A 56 9.60 -6.27 -10.30
CA ILE A 56 10.28 -7.45 -10.83
C ILE A 56 9.29 -8.40 -11.53
N LEU A 57 8.16 -8.70 -10.89
CA LEU A 57 7.18 -9.64 -11.44
C LEU A 57 6.43 -9.07 -12.64
N SER A 58 6.23 -7.75 -12.72
CA SER A 58 5.64 -7.13 -13.91
C SER A 58 6.56 -7.20 -15.11
N ASP A 59 7.87 -7.02 -14.93
CA ASP A 59 8.88 -7.19 -15.99
C ASP A 59 8.91 -8.65 -16.48
N VAL A 60 8.98 -9.62 -15.56
CA VAL A 60 8.94 -11.05 -15.91
C VAL A 60 7.67 -11.43 -16.68
N LYS A 61 6.52 -10.85 -16.30
CA LYS A 61 5.22 -11.12 -16.94
C LYS A 61 4.96 -10.24 -18.17
N LYS A 62 5.90 -9.36 -18.55
CA LYS A 62 5.76 -8.40 -19.67
C LYS A 62 4.50 -7.53 -19.55
N LEU A 63 4.18 -7.10 -18.34
CA LEU A 63 3.13 -6.13 -18.05
C LEU A 63 3.71 -4.70 -18.06
N ASN A 64 2.85 -3.70 -17.90
CA ASN A 64 3.30 -2.32 -17.76
C ASN A 64 3.88 -2.06 -16.36
N SER A 65 5.20 -2.17 -16.22
CA SER A 65 5.92 -2.05 -14.95
C SER A 65 5.83 -0.64 -14.37
N GLU A 66 5.83 0.42 -15.20
CA GLU A 66 5.63 1.79 -14.73
C GLU A 66 4.26 1.96 -14.06
N LYS A 67 3.21 1.46 -14.71
CA LYS A 67 1.85 1.50 -14.19
C LYS A 67 1.73 0.67 -12.91
N THR A 68 2.29 -0.54 -12.90
CA THR A 68 2.28 -1.43 -11.73
C THR A 68 2.99 -0.79 -10.54
N LEU A 69 4.16 -0.18 -10.77
CA LEU A 69 4.94 0.49 -9.74
C LEU A 69 4.20 1.70 -9.16
N LYS A 70 3.58 2.53 -10.02
CA LYS A 70 2.76 3.66 -9.56
C LYS A 70 1.58 3.20 -8.71
N MET A 71 0.88 2.14 -9.13
CA MET A 71 -0.19 1.54 -8.30
C MET A 71 0.34 1.03 -6.97
N ALA A 72 1.50 0.35 -6.96
CA ALA A 72 2.11 -0.20 -5.76
C ALA A 72 2.50 0.89 -4.75
N ILE A 73 3.01 2.04 -5.21
CA ILE A 73 3.31 3.18 -4.34
C ILE A 73 2.03 3.83 -3.78
N LEU A 74 0.94 3.82 -4.55
CA LEU A 74 -0.30 4.49 -4.15
C LEU A 74 -1.24 3.61 -3.31
N HIS A 75 -1.08 2.27 -3.33
CA HIS A 75 -2.11 1.34 -2.86
C HIS A 75 -2.48 1.49 -1.38
N ASP A 76 -1.53 1.81 -0.52
CA ASP A 76 -1.72 2.03 0.91
C ASP A 76 -1.49 3.50 1.34
N LEU A 77 -1.34 4.43 0.38
CA LEU A 77 -1.05 5.83 0.70
C LEU A 77 -2.19 6.49 1.53
N ALA A 78 -3.43 6.05 1.35
CA ALA A 78 -4.58 6.50 2.12
C ALA A 78 -4.43 6.22 3.63
N GLU A 79 -3.70 5.19 4.00
CA GLU A 79 -3.46 4.81 5.39
C GLU A 79 -2.65 5.85 6.17
N SER A 80 -1.94 6.76 5.49
CA SER A 80 -1.31 7.92 6.12
C SER A 80 -2.29 8.81 6.88
N ILE A 81 -3.59 8.77 6.54
CA ILE A 81 -4.65 9.54 7.20
C ILE A 81 -5.51 8.66 8.11
N ILE A 82 -5.85 7.45 7.65
CA ILE A 82 -6.83 6.60 8.35
C ILE A 82 -6.19 5.51 9.21
N GLY A 83 -4.86 5.30 9.11
CA GLY A 83 -4.16 4.17 9.72
C GLY A 83 -4.35 2.87 8.95
N ASP A 84 -3.58 1.83 9.32
CA ASP A 84 -3.73 0.46 8.78
C ASP A 84 -4.96 -0.22 9.39
N LEU A 85 -6.08 -0.21 8.66
CA LEU A 85 -7.33 -0.82 9.07
C LEU A 85 -7.36 -2.30 8.68
N THR A 86 -7.54 -3.16 9.67
CA THR A 86 -7.74 -4.60 9.48
C THR A 86 -9.22 -4.95 9.27
N PRO A 87 -9.56 -6.16 8.80
CA PRO A 87 -10.96 -6.61 8.70
C PRO A 87 -11.74 -6.55 10.01
N ASP A 88 -11.03 -6.57 11.16
CA ASP A 88 -11.64 -6.51 12.49
C ASP A 88 -12.10 -5.07 12.87
N ASP A 89 -11.66 -4.05 12.13
CA ASP A 89 -11.97 -2.63 12.39
C ASP A 89 -13.29 -2.16 11.78
N GLY A 90 -13.98 -3.03 11.02
CA GLY A 90 -15.28 -2.71 10.47
C GLY A 90 -15.53 -3.28 9.07
N PRO A 91 -16.69 -3.01 8.50
CA PRO A 91 -17.07 -3.56 7.20
C PRO A 91 -16.21 -2.97 6.06
N ARG A 92 -15.85 -3.83 5.10
CA ARG A 92 -15.04 -3.47 3.92
C ARG A 92 -15.58 -2.24 3.16
N SER A 93 -16.90 -2.10 3.07
CA SER A 93 -17.53 -0.97 2.40
C SER A 93 -17.23 0.37 3.08
N GLN A 94 -17.10 0.38 4.41
CA GLN A 94 -16.73 1.56 5.18
C GLN A 94 -15.23 1.88 4.99
N LYS A 95 -14.35 0.85 5.05
CA LYS A 95 -12.91 1.02 4.76
C LYS A 95 -12.73 1.67 3.39
N ILE A 96 -13.35 1.14 2.33
CA ILE A 96 -13.24 1.69 0.97
C ILE A 96 -13.68 3.17 0.90
N LYS A 97 -14.75 3.56 1.62
CA LYS A 97 -15.19 4.96 1.66
C LYS A 97 -14.16 5.87 2.32
N LEU A 98 -13.60 5.43 3.45
CA LEU A 98 -12.56 6.17 4.17
C LEU A 98 -11.30 6.33 3.32
N GLU A 99 -10.81 5.24 2.73
CA GLU A 99 -9.67 5.22 1.83
C GLU A 99 -9.85 6.17 0.64
N ASN A 100 -11.00 6.11 -0.02
CA ASN A 100 -11.31 6.99 -1.15
C ASN A 100 -11.35 8.47 -0.75
N THR A 101 -11.88 8.79 0.44
CA THR A 101 -11.89 10.16 0.96
C THR A 101 -10.48 10.64 1.29
N ALA A 102 -9.69 9.81 1.95
CA ALA A 102 -8.30 10.09 2.28
C ALA A 102 -7.45 10.29 1.01
N MET A 103 -7.58 9.39 0.04
CA MET A 103 -6.83 9.48 -1.22
C MET A 103 -7.14 10.77 -1.99
N LYS A 104 -8.44 11.17 -2.09
CA LYS A 104 -8.83 12.45 -2.69
C LYS A 104 -8.18 13.64 -1.99
N LYS A 105 -8.15 13.63 -0.65
CA LYS A 105 -7.50 14.67 0.15
C LYS A 105 -6.00 14.73 -0.15
N ILE A 106 -5.31 13.58 -0.18
CA ILE A 106 -3.88 13.51 -0.43
C ILE A 106 -3.51 14.09 -1.79
N ILE A 107 -4.20 13.66 -2.85
CA ILE A 107 -3.88 14.10 -4.21
C ILE A 107 -4.38 15.51 -4.53
N SER A 108 -5.23 16.12 -3.70
CA SER A 108 -5.79 17.45 -3.95
C SER A 108 -4.75 18.57 -4.03
N ALA A 109 -3.57 18.38 -3.43
CA ALA A 109 -2.45 19.31 -3.47
C ALA A 109 -1.66 19.25 -4.80
N LEU A 110 -1.94 18.27 -5.67
CA LEU A 110 -1.25 18.10 -6.94
C LEU A 110 -1.94 18.88 -8.07
N ASP A 111 -1.22 19.05 -9.18
CA ASP A 111 -1.82 19.54 -10.43
C ASP A 111 -3.01 18.67 -10.87
N THR A 112 -4.03 19.29 -11.45
CA THR A 112 -5.29 18.64 -11.86
C THR A 112 -5.07 17.43 -12.80
N LYS A 113 -4.07 17.50 -13.68
CA LYS A 113 -3.74 16.40 -14.60
C LYS A 113 -3.17 15.21 -13.83
N ILE A 114 -2.31 15.48 -12.86
CA ILE A 114 -1.71 14.44 -12.00
C ILE A 114 -2.77 13.86 -11.05
N GLN A 115 -3.64 14.70 -10.49
CA GLN A 115 -4.78 14.23 -9.68
C GLN A 115 -5.63 13.22 -10.43
N LYS A 116 -6.03 13.54 -11.68
CA LYS A 116 -6.83 12.64 -12.52
C LYS A 116 -6.10 11.32 -12.80
N GLN A 117 -4.80 11.39 -13.09
CA GLN A 117 -3.98 10.20 -13.35
C GLN A 117 -3.90 9.30 -12.10
N TYR A 118 -3.58 9.86 -10.94
CA TYR A 118 -3.42 9.09 -9.70
C TYR A 118 -4.76 8.53 -9.21
N TRP A 119 -5.83 9.31 -9.34
CA TRP A 119 -7.18 8.82 -9.04
C TRP A 119 -7.59 7.66 -9.95
N SER A 120 -7.27 7.72 -11.23
CA SER A 120 -7.55 6.63 -12.18
C SER A 120 -6.80 5.35 -11.81
N LEU A 121 -5.51 5.45 -11.47
CA LEU A 121 -4.68 4.32 -11.03
C LEU A 121 -5.20 3.72 -9.72
N TRP A 122 -5.57 4.58 -8.76
CA TRP A 122 -6.20 4.18 -7.51
C TRP A 122 -7.48 3.38 -7.73
N MET A 123 -8.39 3.91 -8.56
CA MET A 123 -9.66 3.24 -8.86
C MET A 123 -9.46 1.95 -9.66
N GLU A 124 -8.45 1.87 -10.50
CA GLU A 124 -8.11 0.65 -11.24
C GLU A 124 -7.61 -0.43 -10.29
N TYR A 125 -6.75 -0.07 -9.33
CA TYR A 125 -6.33 -0.97 -8.25
C TYR A 125 -7.52 -1.45 -7.43
N GLN A 126 -8.35 -0.53 -6.93
CA GLN A 126 -9.53 -0.88 -6.11
C GLN A 126 -10.50 -1.84 -6.82
N LYS A 127 -10.66 -1.70 -8.13
CA LYS A 127 -11.53 -2.58 -8.93
C LYS A 127 -10.89 -3.94 -9.26
N GLY A 128 -9.57 -4.03 -9.25
CA GLY A 128 -8.84 -5.28 -9.50
C GLY A 128 -9.04 -5.88 -10.89
N ILE A 129 -9.40 -5.07 -11.91
CA ILE A 129 -9.80 -5.61 -13.21
C ILE A 129 -8.65 -5.76 -14.21
N SER A 130 -7.66 -4.87 -14.19
CA SER A 130 -6.50 -4.97 -15.08
C SER A 130 -5.54 -6.08 -14.66
N LYS A 131 -4.67 -6.49 -15.60
CA LYS A 131 -3.64 -7.49 -15.32
C LYS A 131 -2.65 -7.00 -14.26
N GLU A 132 -2.31 -5.70 -14.31
CA GLU A 132 -1.42 -5.05 -13.36
C GLU A 132 -2.04 -4.98 -11.97
N ALA A 133 -3.31 -4.57 -11.85
CA ALA A 133 -4.01 -4.53 -10.57
C ALA A 133 -4.16 -5.93 -9.95
N LYS A 134 -4.49 -6.95 -10.77
CA LYS A 134 -4.53 -8.35 -10.32
C LYS A 134 -3.17 -8.86 -9.85
N LEU A 135 -2.10 -8.52 -10.58
CA LEU A 135 -0.75 -8.84 -10.16
C LEU A 135 -0.46 -8.19 -8.80
N LEU A 136 -0.78 -6.91 -8.66
CA LEU A 136 -0.50 -6.17 -7.42
C LEU A 136 -1.24 -6.76 -6.21
N HIS A 137 -2.52 -7.12 -6.33
CA HIS A 137 -3.25 -7.83 -5.27
C HIS A 137 -2.61 -9.18 -4.90
N GLN A 138 -2.01 -9.88 -5.87
CA GLN A 138 -1.28 -11.12 -5.58
C GLN A 138 0.05 -10.85 -4.89
N VAL A 139 0.73 -9.77 -5.27
CA VAL A 139 2.02 -9.37 -4.68
C VAL A 139 1.83 -8.90 -3.25
N ASP A 140 0.81 -8.10 -2.95
CA ASP A 140 0.46 -7.65 -1.61
C ASP A 140 0.29 -8.87 -0.65
N LYS A 141 -0.48 -9.87 -1.06
CA LYS A 141 -0.63 -11.10 -0.30
C LYS A 141 0.66 -11.93 -0.19
N LEU A 142 1.45 -11.96 -1.25
CA LEU A 142 2.74 -12.66 -1.26
C LEU A 142 3.71 -12.00 -0.28
N GLU A 143 3.79 -10.66 -0.29
CA GLU A 143 4.65 -9.90 0.61
C GLU A 143 4.28 -10.18 2.06
N MET A 144 3.00 -10.10 2.41
CA MET A 144 2.51 -10.44 3.75
C MET A 144 2.90 -11.86 4.17
N ALA A 145 2.88 -12.85 3.26
CA ALA A 145 3.32 -14.22 3.57
C ALA A 145 4.84 -14.32 3.75
N LEU A 146 5.62 -13.55 2.99
CA LEU A 146 7.08 -13.48 3.15
C LEU A 146 7.43 -12.85 4.50
N GLN A 147 6.79 -11.76 4.88
CA GLN A 147 6.96 -11.10 6.17
C GLN A 147 6.55 -12.03 7.33
N ALA A 148 5.45 -12.76 7.19
CA ALA A 148 5.07 -13.79 8.17
C ALA A 148 6.17 -14.86 8.35
N ASN A 149 6.86 -15.23 7.28
CA ASN A 149 7.97 -16.18 7.36
C ASN A 149 9.19 -15.58 8.09
N GLU A 150 9.49 -14.30 7.92
CA GLU A 150 10.55 -13.62 8.67
C GLU A 150 10.21 -13.57 10.17
N TYR A 151 8.96 -13.23 10.53
CA TYR A 151 8.52 -13.29 11.93
C TYR A 151 8.58 -14.71 12.51
N LYS A 152 8.29 -15.74 11.71
CA LYS A 152 8.47 -17.14 12.14
C LYS A 152 9.93 -17.46 12.43
N LYS A 153 10.87 -17.02 11.58
CA LYS A 153 12.31 -17.18 11.80
C LYS A 153 12.79 -16.46 13.06
N SER A 154 12.16 -15.32 13.39
CA SER A 154 12.43 -14.55 14.59
C SER A 154 11.77 -15.11 15.87
N GLY A 155 11.17 -16.31 15.80
CA GLY A 155 10.65 -17.02 16.96
C GLY A 155 9.17 -16.79 17.27
N HIS A 156 8.41 -16.08 16.42
CA HIS A 156 6.97 -15.92 16.61
C HIS A 156 6.19 -17.21 16.32
N SER A 157 5.06 -17.41 17.00
CA SER A 157 4.27 -18.63 16.95
C SER A 157 3.78 -18.96 15.55
N LYS A 158 4.19 -20.14 15.03
CA LYS A 158 3.74 -20.67 13.74
C LYS A 158 2.21 -20.76 13.65
N GLN A 159 1.54 -21.17 14.74
CA GLN A 159 0.10 -21.32 14.79
C GLN A 159 -0.63 -19.98 14.56
N LYS A 160 -0.16 -18.90 15.19
CA LYS A 160 -0.72 -17.56 14.99
C LYS A 160 -0.44 -17.00 13.60
N LEU A 161 0.65 -17.43 12.96
CA LEU A 161 1.03 -17.01 11.60
C LEU A 161 0.26 -17.72 10.49
N THR A 162 -0.38 -18.88 10.76
CA THR A 162 -1.07 -19.72 9.77
C THR A 162 -2.10 -18.91 8.99
N GLN A 163 -2.88 -18.05 9.64
CA GLN A 163 -3.89 -17.21 9.00
C GLN A 163 -3.34 -16.30 7.88
N PHE A 164 -2.10 -15.81 8.02
CA PHE A 164 -1.46 -14.97 7.00
C PHE A 164 -1.01 -15.80 5.80
N PHE A 165 -0.52 -17.01 6.03
CA PHE A 165 -0.20 -17.94 4.94
C PHE A 165 -1.46 -18.41 4.20
N ASP A 166 -2.56 -18.63 4.90
CA ASP A 166 -3.82 -19.07 4.29
C ASP A 166 -4.46 -17.96 3.47
N SER A 167 -4.41 -16.70 3.94
CA SER A 167 -4.88 -15.56 3.15
C SER A 167 -4.10 -15.37 1.85
N ALA A 168 -2.80 -15.70 1.84
CA ALA A 168 -1.97 -15.65 0.62
C ALA A 168 -2.31 -16.78 -0.38
N LYS A 169 -2.85 -17.91 0.09
CA LYS A 169 -3.28 -19.03 -0.78
C LYS A 169 -4.65 -18.81 -1.41
N ASP A 170 -5.47 -17.94 -0.82
CA ASP A 170 -6.84 -17.72 -1.30
C ASP A 170 -6.83 -16.97 -2.64
N ARG A 171 -7.19 -17.71 -3.72
CA ARG A 171 -7.22 -17.21 -5.10
C ARG A 171 -8.47 -16.40 -5.44
N LYS A 172 -9.37 -16.18 -4.45
CA LYS A 172 -10.69 -15.55 -4.65
C LYS A 172 -10.71 -14.08 -4.21
N SER A 173 -9.79 -13.27 -4.70
CA SER A 173 -9.91 -11.81 -4.55
C SER A 173 -9.50 -11.11 -5.83
#